data_2b99d31bb87daa8fb9779a9b5c1b70fb
#
_entry.id   2b99d31bb87daa8fb9779a9b5c1b70fb
#
_cell.length_a   1.000
_cell.length_b   1.000
_cell.length_c   1.000
_cell.angle_alpha   90.00
_cell.angle_beta   90.00
_cell.angle_gamma   90.00
#
_symmetry.space_group_name_H-M   'P 1'
#
loop_
_entity.id
_entity.type
_entity.pdbx_description
1 polymer ?
#
loop_
_entity_poly.entity_id
_entity_poly.type
_entity_poly.pdbx_seq_one_letter_code
_entity_poly.pdbx_strand_id
1 'polypeptide(L)'
;MINDYDMQVRLATPSPKALLMELTRNPPEYALFFLDIEFPAEKLTGLETAIRIRQQLGFAEIVFVTTHSEMALLTFERKVEPMDFVVKDLGPEQIYQKLRENIDYGYERYTNYLGNTENLFSYMIGGRTFSLPMGDVYFVETAETPHKVIVHAASQLVEFPGFLK
;
A
#
# COMPACT_ATOMS: atom_id res chain seq x y z
N MET A 1 -21.10 -6.07 3.57
CA MET A 1 -19.71 -6.45 3.22
C MET A 1 -18.72 -5.34 3.56
N ILE A 2 -18.74 -4.17 2.92
CA ILE A 2 -17.79 -3.07 3.20
C ILE A 2 -18.02 -2.43 4.58
N ASN A 3 -19.23 -2.49 5.12
CA ASN A 3 -19.57 -1.94 6.44
C ASN A 3 -18.96 -2.72 7.64
N ASP A 4 -18.39 -3.90 7.38
CA ASP A 4 -17.73 -4.72 8.41
C ASP A 4 -16.26 -4.32 8.60
N TYR A 5 -15.73 -3.42 7.72
CA TYR A 5 -14.36 -2.94 7.72
C TYR A 5 -14.33 -1.41 7.76
N ASP A 6 -13.27 -0.85 8.30
CA ASP A 6 -12.98 0.59 8.16
C ASP A 6 -12.46 0.89 6.74
N MET A 7 -13.31 0.66 5.77
CA MET A 7 -13.03 0.81 4.34
C MET A 7 -14.16 1.55 3.64
N GLN A 8 -13.82 2.28 2.59
CA GLN A 8 -14.80 2.94 1.73
C GLN A 8 -14.47 2.71 0.25
N VAL A 9 -15.50 2.58 -0.58
CA VAL A 9 -15.32 2.63 -2.03
C VAL A 9 -15.07 4.08 -2.43
N ARG A 10 -13.85 4.37 -2.81
CA ARG A 10 -13.43 5.72 -3.17
C ARG A 10 -13.79 6.08 -4.60
N LEU A 11 -13.64 5.13 -5.50
CA LEU A 11 -13.93 5.32 -6.92
C LEU A 11 -14.33 3.99 -7.55
N ALA A 12 -15.40 4.02 -8.35
CA ALA A 12 -15.74 2.98 -9.30
C ALA A 12 -15.90 3.64 -10.68
N THR A 13 -15.06 3.25 -11.64
CA THR A 13 -14.99 3.88 -12.95
C THR A 13 -14.60 2.88 -14.03
N PRO A 14 -15.16 2.97 -15.24
CA PRO A 14 -14.68 2.21 -16.38
C PRO A 14 -13.44 2.84 -17.04
N SER A 15 -12.97 4.01 -16.59
CA SER A 15 -11.86 4.74 -17.21
C SER A 15 -10.58 4.65 -16.37
N PRO A 16 -9.53 3.93 -16.84
CA PRO A 16 -8.21 3.92 -16.22
C PRO A 16 -7.62 5.33 -16.06
N LYS A 17 -7.89 6.21 -17.00
CA LYS A 17 -7.44 7.60 -16.95
C LYS A 17 -8.07 8.36 -15.77
N ALA A 18 -9.36 8.19 -15.53
CA ALA A 18 -10.04 8.82 -14.40
C ALA A 18 -9.47 8.32 -13.07
N LEU A 19 -9.19 7.02 -12.96
CA LEU A 19 -8.53 6.43 -11.79
C LEU A 19 -7.17 7.07 -11.52
N LEU A 20 -6.29 7.14 -12.53
CA LEU A 20 -4.95 7.73 -12.37
C LEU A 20 -5.00 9.23 -12.06
N MET A 21 -5.97 9.96 -12.60
CA MET A 21 -6.18 11.36 -12.24
C MET A 21 -6.60 11.54 -10.79
N GLU A 22 -7.49 10.66 -10.28
CA GLU A 22 -7.90 10.69 -8.88
C GLU A 22 -6.72 10.39 -7.96
N LEU A 23 -5.90 9.38 -8.27
CA LEU A 23 -4.70 9.05 -7.51
C LEU A 23 -3.69 10.20 -7.46
N THR A 24 -3.53 10.94 -8.57
CA THR A 24 -2.64 12.10 -8.62
C THR A 24 -3.15 13.27 -7.76
N ARG A 25 -4.48 13.48 -7.71
CA ARG A 25 -5.09 14.57 -6.94
C ARG A 25 -5.13 14.28 -5.45
N ASN A 26 -5.45 13.06 -5.12
CA ASN A 26 -5.72 12.60 -3.76
C ASN A 26 -5.06 11.23 -3.52
N PRO A 27 -3.74 11.14 -3.40
CA PRO A 27 -3.07 9.85 -3.19
C PRO A 27 -3.48 9.26 -1.84
N PRO A 28 -3.99 8.02 -1.81
CA PRO A 28 -4.23 7.32 -0.56
C PRO A 28 -2.91 6.81 0.02
N GLU A 29 -2.82 6.71 1.33
CA GLU A 29 -1.69 6.07 1.99
C GLU A 29 -1.69 4.56 1.75
N TYR A 30 -2.86 3.95 1.79
CA TYR A 30 -3.07 2.54 1.51
C TYR A 30 -4.35 2.35 0.69
N ALA A 31 -4.34 1.47 -0.30
CA ALA A 31 -5.51 1.19 -1.13
C ALA A 31 -5.49 -0.21 -1.73
N LEU A 32 -6.69 -0.78 -1.86
CA LEU A 32 -6.96 -2.02 -2.58
C LEU A 32 -7.66 -1.68 -3.91
N PHE A 33 -7.07 -2.16 -5.00
CA PHE A 33 -7.55 -1.96 -6.36
C PHE A 33 -8.05 -3.27 -6.95
N PHE A 34 -9.27 -3.26 -7.48
CA PHE A 34 -9.78 -4.30 -8.36
C PHE A 34 -9.75 -3.77 -9.80
N LEU A 35 -8.93 -4.37 -10.65
CA LEU A 35 -8.69 -3.91 -12.02
C LEU A 35 -9.05 -4.98 -13.04
N ASP A 36 -9.78 -4.62 -14.07
CA ASP A 36 -9.80 -5.44 -15.29
C ASP A 36 -8.52 -5.19 -16.10
N ILE A 37 -8.08 -6.17 -16.86
CA ILE A 37 -6.94 -6.03 -17.79
C ILE A 37 -7.36 -5.29 -19.04
N GLU A 38 -8.57 -5.54 -19.55
CA GLU A 38 -9.07 -4.92 -20.78
C GLU A 38 -10.10 -3.83 -20.49
N PHE A 39 -9.89 -2.70 -21.16
CA PHE A 39 -10.83 -1.58 -21.22
C PHE A 39 -11.11 -1.28 -22.69
N PRO A 40 -12.13 -1.87 -23.31
CA PRO A 40 -12.36 -1.80 -24.77
C PRO A 40 -12.47 -0.39 -25.35
N ALA A 41 -12.89 0.58 -24.53
CA ALA A 41 -13.03 1.99 -24.95
C ALA A 41 -11.79 2.84 -24.71
N GLU A 42 -10.74 2.29 -24.12
CA GLU A 42 -9.57 3.02 -23.67
C GLU A 42 -8.30 2.49 -24.36
N LYS A 43 -7.32 3.40 -24.55
CA LYS A 43 -6.00 3.00 -25.05
C LYS A 43 -5.11 2.38 -23.97
N LEU A 44 -5.40 2.69 -22.71
CA LEU A 44 -4.62 2.26 -21.55
C LEU A 44 -5.18 0.94 -21.05
N THR A 45 -4.36 -0.08 -20.98
CA THR A 45 -4.74 -1.39 -20.43
C THR A 45 -4.73 -1.38 -18.89
N GLY A 46 -5.38 -2.38 -18.28
CA GLY A 46 -5.31 -2.56 -16.82
C GLY A 46 -3.91 -2.85 -16.33
N LEU A 47 -3.12 -3.58 -17.12
CA LEU A 47 -1.72 -3.85 -16.79
C LEU A 47 -0.87 -2.56 -16.77
N GLU A 48 -1.01 -1.71 -17.77
CA GLU A 48 -0.32 -0.40 -17.78
C GLU A 48 -0.80 0.51 -16.66
N THR A 49 -2.09 0.44 -16.34
CA THR A 49 -2.67 1.15 -15.18
C THR A 49 -2.05 0.68 -13.88
N ALA A 50 -1.96 -0.62 -13.67
CA ALA A 50 -1.36 -1.22 -12.49
C ALA A 50 0.13 -0.84 -12.34
N ILE A 51 0.90 -0.81 -13.42
CA ILE A 51 2.29 -0.32 -13.42
C ILE A 51 2.36 1.12 -12.91
N ARG A 52 1.47 2.00 -13.39
CA ARG A 52 1.43 3.41 -12.96
C ARG A 52 0.96 3.57 -11.51
N ILE A 53 0.01 2.74 -11.05
CA ILE A 53 -0.38 2.69 -9.65
C ILE A 53 0.82 2.33 -8.79
N ARG A 54 1.54 1.27 -9.13
CA ARG A 54 2.72 0.80 -8.40
C ARG A 54 3.83 1.85 -8.32
N GLN A 55 4.01 2.63 -9.39
CA GLN A 55 4.99 3.73 -9.42
C GLN A 55 4.61 4.90 -8.50
N GLN A 56 3.32 5.14 -8.27
CA GLN A 56 2.83 6.23 -7.42
C GLN A 56 2.65 5.79 -5.97
N LEU A 57 2.22 4.55 -5.76
CA LEU A 57 1.85 4.00 -4.45
C LEU A 57 2.64 2.73 -4.18
N GLY A 58 3.65 2.82 -3.33
CA GLY A 58 4.47 1.66 -2.92
C GLY A 58 3.66 0.56 -2.23
N PHE A 59 2.67 0.94 -1.42
CA PHE A 59 1.81 0.03 -0.65
C PHE A 59 0.39 -0.07 -1.22
N ALA A 60 0.29 -0.34 -2.52
CA ALA A 60 -0.99 -0.61 -3.17
C ALA A 60 -1.23 -2.11 -3.27
N GLU A 61 -2.38 -2.60 -2.83
CA GLU A 61 -2.80 -3.97 -3.10
C GLU A 61 -3.58 -3.99 -4.42
N ILE A 62 -3.16 -4.83 -5.35
CA ILE A 62 -3.74 -4.90 -6.70
C ILE A 62 -4.28 -6.31 -6.94
N VAL A 63 -5.56 -6.41 -7.27
CA VAL A 63 -6.23 -7.64 -7.67
C VAL A 63 -6.72 -7.47 -9.10
N PHE A 64 -6.30 -8.35 -9.99
CA PHE A 64 -6.89 -8.38 -11.32
C PHE A 64 -8.18 -9.22 -11.33
N VAL A 65 -9.23 -8.67 -11.96
CA VAL A 65 -10.51 -9.35 -12.17
C VAL A 65 -10.77 -9.35 -13.66
N THR A 66 -10.51 -10.46 -14.34
CA THR A 66 -10.43 -10.48 -15.79
C THR A 66 -10.79 -11.86 -16.38
N THR A 67 -11.11 -11.90 -17.68
CA THR A 67 -11.20 -13.12 -18.47
C THR A 67 -9.85 -13.59 -19.02
N HIS A 68 -8.80 -12.76 -18.90
CA HIS A 68 -7.47 -12.97 -19.49
C HIS A 68 -6.48 -13.61 -18.51
N SER A 69 -6.74 -14.87 -18.11
CA SER A 69 -5.86 -15.60 -17.17
C SER A 69 -4.44 -15.82 -17.70
N GLU A 70 -4.26 -15.87 -19.02
CA GLU A 70 -2.97 -15.99 -19.69
C GLU A 70 -2.04 -14.80 -19.45
N MET A 71 -2.60 -13.64 -19.07
CA MET A 71 -1.83 -12.44 -18.78
C MET A 71 -1.18 -12.46 -17.38
N ALA A 72 -1.49 -13.41 -16.52
CA ALA A 72 -0.99 -13.48 -15.16
C ALA A 72 0.56 -13.48 -15.14
N LEU A 73 1.22 -14.25 -16.00
CA LEU A 73 2.67 -14.31 -16.06
C LEU A 73 3.29 -12.95 -16.42
N LEU A 74 2.65 -12.19 -17.31
CA LEU A 74 3.12 -10.88 -17.74
C LEU A 74 3.09 -9.85 -16.58
N THR A 75 2.19 -10.00 -15.61
CA THR A 75 2.15 -9.12 -14.43
C THR A 75 3.41 -9.25 -13.58
N PHE A 76 3.97 -10.46 -13.47
CA PHE A 76 5.24 -10.71 -12.77
C PHE A 76 6.43 -10.16 -13.56
N GLU A 77 6.49 -10.38 -14.87
CA GLU A 77 7.55 -9.83 -15.72
C GLU A 77 7.60 -8.30 -15.66
N ARG A 78 6.45 -7.66 -15.54
CA ARG A 78 6.31 -6.20 -15.42
C ARG A 78 6.44 -5.68 -14.00
N LYS A 79 6.72 -6.55 -13.01
CA LYS A 79 6.89 -6.19 -11.58
C LYS A 79 5.69 -5.45 -10.99
N VAL A 80 4.49 -5.82 -11.42
CA VAL A 80 3.25 -5.28 -10.86
C VAL A 80 2.99 -5.87 -9.48
N GLU A 81 3.39 -7.13 -9.27
CA GLU A 81 3.23 -7.87 -8.01
C GLU A 81 1.77 -7.81 -7.52
N PRO A 82 0.82 -8.35 -8.31
CA PRO A 82 -0.57 -8.37 -7.89
C PRO A 82 -0.75 -9.26 -6.66
N MET A 83 -1.68 -8.88 -5.80
CA MET A 83 -2.05 -9.67 -4.63
C MET A 83 -2.80 -10.94 -5.03
N ASP A 84 -3.68 -10.84 -6.03
CA ASP A 84 -4.44 -11.99 -6.56
C ASP A 84 -4.89 -11.74 -8.00
N PHE A 85 -5.39 -12.82 -8.61
CA PHE A 85 -5.88 -12.87 -9.98
C PHE A 85 -7.20 -13.65 -10.04
N VAL A 86 -8.31 -12.93 -10.13
CA VAL A 86 -9.67 -13.49 -10.15
C VAL A 86 -10.14 -13.64 -11.60
N VAL A 87 -10.36 -14.89 -12.03
CA VAL A 87 -10.83 -15.18 -13.38
C VAL A 87 -12.35 -15.08 -13.45
N LYS A 88 -12.88 -14.27 -14.38
CA LYS A 88 -14.33 -14.04 -14.52
C LYS A 88 -15.13 -15.27 -14.98
N ASP A 89 -14.48 -16.27 -15.55
CA ASP A 89 -15.12 -17.49 -16.05
C ASP A 89 -15.59 -18.45 -14.94
N LEU A 90 -15.24 -18.15 -13.67
CA LEU A 90 -15.63 -18.97 -12.51
C LEU A 90 -17.12 -18.91 -12.17
N GLY A 91 -17.87 -17.98 -12.76
CA GLY A 91 -19.27 -17.72 -12.42
C GLY A 91 -19.45 -16.76 -11.23
N PRO A 92 -20.65 -16.14 -11.11
CA PRO A 92 -20.87 -15.00 -10.19
C PRO A 92 -20.62 -15.33 -8.74
N GLU A 93 -21.03 -16.49 -8.25
CA GLU A 93 -20.89 -16.87 -6.83
C GLU A 93 -19.43 -17.03 -6.44
N GLN A 94 -18.63 -17.70 -7.28
CA GLN A 94 -17.21 -17.92 -7.01
C GLN A 94 -16.42 -16.61 -7.13
N ILE A 95 -16.78 -15.74 -8.09
CA ILE A 95 -16.20 -14.41 -8.20
C ILE A 95 -16.48 -13.61 -6.93
N TYR A 96 -17.74 -13.61 -6.46
CA TYR A 96 -18.12 -12.92 -5.23
C TYR A 96 -17.31 -13.41 -4.03
N GLN A 97 -17.18 -14.72 -3.87
CA GLN A 97 -16.39 -15.33 -2.80
C GLN A 97 -14.91 -14.89 -2.89
N LYS A 98 -14.33 -14.95 -4.09
CA LYS A 98 -12.94 -14.53 -4.32
C LYS A 98 -12.72 -13.04 -4.02
N LEU A 99 -13.64 -12.17 -4.44
CA LEU A 99 -13.55 -10.74 -4.12
C LEU A 99 -13.61 -10.51 -2.61
N ARG A 100 -14.46 -11.25 -1.89
CA ARG A 100 -14.55 -11.17 -0.45
C ARG A 100 -13.26 -11.62 0.23
N GLU A 101 -12.71 -12.78 -0.15
CA GLU A 101 -11.43 -13.28 0.35
C GLU A 101 -10.31 -12.25 0.16
N ASN A 102 -10.29 -11.57 -0.99
CA ASN A 102 -9.30 -10.53 -1.29
C ASN A 102 -9.50 -9.26 -0.46
N ILE A 103 -10.74 -8.89 -0.14
CA ILE A 103 -11.04 -7.78 0.77
C ILE A 103 -10.56 -8.12 2.19
N ASP A 104 -10.90 -9.33 2.68
CA ASP A 104 -10.47 -9.80 4.01
C ASP A 104 -8.94 -9.78 4.12
N TYR A 105 -8.25 -10.34 3.15
CA TYR A 105 -6.79 -10.42 3.12
C TYR A 105 -6.14 -9.04 2.98
N GLY A 106 -6.67 -8.18 2.11
CA GLY A 106 -6.18 -6.80 1.95
C GLY A 106 -6.36 -5.97 3.23
N TYR A 107 -7.47 -6.18 3.95
CA TYR A 107 -7.71 -5.53 5.24
C TYR A 107 -6.77 -6.02 6.34
N GLU A 108 -6.51 -7.33 6.40
CA GLU A 108 -5.51 -7.90 7.30
C GLU A 108 -4.11 -7.31 7.05
N ARG A 109 -3.71 -7.19 5.79
CA ARG A 109 -2.43 -6.56 5.43
C ARG A 109 -2.38 -5.10 5.83
N TYR A 110 -3.47 -4.36 5.66
CA TYR A 110 -3.58 -2.97 6.11
C TYR A 110 -3.44 -2.85 7.63
N THR A 111 -4.14 -3.67 8.41
CA THR A 111 -4.03 -3.64 9.88
C THR A 111 -2.63 -3.99 10.37
N ASN A 112 -1.97 -4.95 9.71
CA ASN A 112 -0.57 -5.30 9.99
C ASN A 112 0.39 -4.14 9.60
N TYR A 113 0.11 -3.44 8.49
CA TYR A 113 0.87 -2.26 8.09
C TYR A 113 0.74 -1.15 9.13
N LEU A 114 -0.48 -0.83 9.60
CA LEU A 114 -0.70 0.14 10.67
C LEU A 114 0.01 -0.25 11.97
N GLY A 115 -0.15 -1.50 12.41
CA GLY A 115 0.50 -2.00 13.61
C GLY A 115 2.03 -1.90 13.56
N ASN A 116 2.61 -2.13 12.39
CA ASN A 116 4.06 -1.96 12.19
C ASN A 116 4.47 -0.49 12.10
N THR A 117 3.63 0.38 11.55
CA THR A 117 3.92 1.81 11.39
C THR A 117 3.76 2.56 12.71
N GLU A 118 2.73 2.22 13.51
CA GLU A 118 2.51 2.79 14.84
C GLU A 118 3.61 2.38 15.83
N ASN A 119 4.29 1.28 15.58
CA ASN A 119 5.35 0.75 16.44
C ASN A 119 6.77 1.13 15.98
N LEU A 120 6.93 2.09 15.07
CA LEU A 120 8.24 2.57 14.63
C LEU A 120 8.54 3.97 15.18
N PHE A 121 9.67 4.09 15.86
CA PHE A 121 10.29 5.38 16.15
C PHE A 121 11.15 5.78 14.96
N SER A 122 10.77 6.86 14.26
CA SER A 122 11.50 7.34 13.07
C SER A 122 12.22 8.66 13.34
N TYR A 123 13.46 8.78 12.84
CA TYR A 123 14.29 9.96 12.98
C TYR A 123 15.10 10.23 11.70
N MET A 124 15.59 11.46 11.52
CA MET A 124 16.35 11.86 10.34
C MET A 124 17.78 12.26 10.68
N ILE A 125 18.74 11.75 9.90
CA ILE A 125 20.14 12.18 9.93
C ILE A 125 20.60 12.43 8.50
N GLY A 126 21.09 13.65 8.23
CA GLY A 126 21.66 14.01 6.92
C GLY A 126 20.70 13.80 5.74
N GLY A 127 19.39 14.04 5.95
CA GLY A 127 18.36 13.88 4.91
C GLY A 127 17.94 12.43 4.65
N ARG A 128 18.39 11.46 5.47
CA ARG A 128 17.95 10.06 5.43
C ARG A 128 17.06 9.76 6.63
N THR A 129 15.99 9.03 6.40
CA THR A 129 15.11 8.52 7.47
C THR A 129 15.62 7.17 7.95
N PHE A 130 15.68 7.03 9.26
CA PHE A 130 15.98 5.77 9.97
C PHE A 130 14.80 5.45 10.87
N SER A 131 14.54 4.16 11.09
CA SER A 131 13.45 3.71 11.95
C SER A 131 13.92 2.60 12.90
N LEU A 132 13.39 2.61 14.11
CA LEU A 132 13.59 1.60 15.14
C LEU A 132 12.24 1.09 15.61
N PRO A 133 12.09 -0.20 15.93
CA PRO A 133 10.89 -0.67 16.63
C PRO A 133 10.68 0.14 17.92
N MET A 134 9.48 0.64 18.16
CA MET A 134 9.16 1.41 19.37
C MET A 134 9.40 0.59 20.65
N GLY A 135 9.18 -0.74 20.57
CA GLY A 135 9.46 -1.65 21.68
C GLY A 135 10.95 -1.75 22.06
N ASP A 136 11.84 -1.37 21.14
CA ASP A 136 13.29 -1.33 21.38
C ASP A 136 13.75 0.01 21.96
N VAL A 137 12.90 1.05 21.93
CA VAL A 137 13.22 2.38 22.47
C VAL A 137 12.92 2.42 23.97
N TYR A 138 13.95 2.63 24.77
CA TYR A 138 13.80 2.74 26.21
C TYR A 138 13.37 4.15 26.63
N PHE A 139 14.10 5.17 26.17
CA PHE A 139 13.77 6.58 26.38
C PHE A 139 14.50 7.48 25.40
N VAL A 140 14.08 8.73 25.35
CA VAL A 140 14.68 9.79 24.55
C VAL A 140 14.99 10.97 25.48
N GLU A 141 16.19 11.53 25.39
CA GLU A 141 16.61 12.69 26.16
C GLU A 141 17.22 13.78 25.28
N THR A 142 17.35 14.98 25.83
CA THR A 142 18.09 16.06 25.16
C THR A 142 19.58 15.83 25.31
N ALA A 143 20.32 15.97 24.22
CA ALA A 143 21.79 15.90 24.25
C ALA A 143 22.40 17.15 24.90
N GLU A 144 23.66 17.04 25.37
CA GLU A 144 24.44 18.21 25.82
C GLU A 144 24.67 19.22 24.68
N THR A 145 24.76 18.73 23.44
CA THR A 145 24.83 19.56 22.23
C THR A 145 23.47 20.21 21.96
N PRO A 146 23.39 21.54 21.85
CA PRO A 146 22.13 22.22 21.54
C PRO A 146 21.46 21.68 20.26
N HIS A 147 20.11 21.59 20.27
CA HIS A 147 19.29 21.14 19.15
C HIS A 147 19.53 19.69 18.74
N LYS A 148 19.98 18.86 19.65
CA LYS A 148 20.08 17.42 19.45
C LYS A 148 19.37 16.64 20.55
N VAL A 149 18.95 15.42 20.19
CA VAL A 149 18.33 14.45 21.08
C VAL A 149 19.11 13.13 20.98
N ILE A 150 19.08 12.38 22.06
CA ILE A 150 19.67 11.03 22.15
C ILE A 150 18.54 10.03 22.34
N VAL A 151 18.50 9.01 21.52
CA VAL A 151 17.63 7.85 21.68
C VAL A 151 18.41 6.70 22.25
N HIS A 152 17.95 6.19 23.38
CA HIS A 152 18.44 4.97 24.01
C HIS A 152 17.59 3.79 23.56
N ALA A 153 18.15 2.91 22.74
CA ALA A 153 17.48 1.71 22.25
C ALA A 153 18.24 0.44 22.60
N ALA A 154 17.57 -0.71 22.53
CA ALA A 154 18.11 -2.01 22.92
C ALA A 154 19.43 -2.36 22.19
N SER A 155 19.55 -1.98 20.91
CA SER A 155 20.69 -2.32 20.07
C SER A 155 21.66 -1.17 19.83
N GLN A 156 21.28 0.07 20.16
CA GLN A 156 22.07 1.26 19.82
C GLN A 156 21.69 2.49 20.62
N LEU A 157 22.63 3.43 20.69
CA LEU A 157 22.45 4.79 21.18
C LEU A 157 22.67 5.72 20.00
N VAL A 158 21.68 6.56 19.69
CA VAL A 158 21.70 7.41 18.48
C VAL A 158 21.48 8.86 18.86
N GLU A 159 22.43 9.72 18.50
CA GLU A 159 22.29 11.20 18.61
C GLU A 159 21.96 11.78 17.25
N PHE A 160 20.91 12.62 17.16
CA PHE A 160 20.50 13.28 15.92
C PHE A 160 19.90 14.67 16.18
N PRO A 161 19.85 15.54 15.15
CA PRO A 161 19.23 16.85 15.27
C PRO A 161 17.74 16.73 15.62
N GLY A 162 17.30 17.44 16.68
CA GLY A 162 15.90 17.40 17.11
C GLY A 162 15.71 18.15 18.42
N PHE A 163 14.46 18.20 18.88
CA PHE A 163 14.08 18.74 20.19
C PHE A 163 12.84 18.01 20.70
N LEU A 164 12.77 17.84 22.00
CA LEU A 164 11.58 17.32 22.66
C LEU A 164 10.59 18.50 22.85
N LYS A 165 9.33 18.25 22.47
CA LYS A 165 8.20 19.19 22.69
C LYS A 165 7.44 18.82 23.93
#